data_9092c7c8996cab90093c379b77aaa5f5
#
_entry.id   9092c7c8996cab90093c379b77aaa5f5
#
_cell.length_a   1.000
_cell.length_b   1.000
_cell.length_c   1.000
_cell.angle_alpha   90.00
_cell.angle_beta   90.00
_cell.angle_gamma   90.00
#
_symmetry.space_group_name_H-M   'P 1'
#
loop_
_entity.id
_entity.type
_entity.pdbx_description
1 polymer ?
#
loop_
_entity_poly.entity_id
_entity_poly.type
_entity_poly.pdbx_seq_one_letter_code
_entity_poly.pdbx_strand_id
1 'polypeptide(L)'
;MADHIATRKSTFTSASTSRKRRTHQPSVRDFGRRVDVYSKPEKYGLMAKQKQAEECVLYVRVSTTRQAEDGVSIDAQIAKGKANAEFRNLLLPDENIFIDDGVSAKVPLWSRPAAKQMKAFTLKQKIKHIFAYRMDRLFRSTIDCLATVEELDEFGIGIHFCESGGQPLDLSSAVGRMLITILAAFGEMERNLISERTRMALQHLKDTGKRFTYDKYGWDVDEDNNLVKNEKEQYWIEYMKVRYHEDDISI
;
A
#
# COMPACT_ATOMS: atom_id res chain seq x y z
N MET A 1 -51.67 4.26 -43.79
CA MET A 1 -52.17 5.47 -43.13
C MET A 1 -50.95 6.27 -42.74
N ALA A 2 -50.75 7.28 -43.55
CA ALA A 2 -49.76 8.34 -43.44
C ALA A 2 -50.12 9.29 -42.32
N ASP A 3 -49.11 9.96 -41.72
CA ASP A 3 -49.18 11.40 -41.46
C ASP A 3 -47.92 11.88 -40.75
N HIS A 4 -47.20 12.65 -41.52
CA HIS A 4 -46.81 14.06 -41.33
C HIS A 4 -45.96 14.41 -40.10
N ILE A 5 -44.67 14.54 -40.36
CA ILE A 5 -43.73 15.33 -39.55
C ILE A 5 -43.41 16.62 -40.28
N ALA A 6 -43.89 17.75 -39.77
CA ALA A 6 -43.66 19.08 -40.31
C ALA A 6 -42.26 19.60 -39.90
N THR A 7 -41.49 19.93 -40.89
CA THR A 7 -40.16 20.57 -40.77
C THR A 7 -40.32 22.08 -40.58
N ARG A 8 -39.92 22.63 -39.43
CA ARG A 8 -39.77 24.07 -39.20
C ARG A 8 -38.38 24.51 -39.59
N LYS A 9 -38.22 25.18 -40.67
CA LYS A 9 -37.08 25.99 -41.06
C LYS A 9 -37.11 27.32 -40.33
N SER A 10 -36.12 27.63 -39.45
CA SER A 10 -35.90 28.99 -38.95
C SER A 10 -34.81 29.64 -39.76
N THR A 11 -35.17 30.65 -40.49
CA THR A 11 -34.26 31.55 -41.20
C THR A 11 -33.64 32.53 -40.20
N PHE A 12 -32.31 32.49 -40.07
CA PHE A 12 -31.56 33.47 -39.32
C PHE A 12 -30.91 34.47 -40.25
N THR A 13 -31.43 35.69 -40.26
CA THR A 13 -30.93 36.82 -41.00
C THR A 13 -29.70 37.40 -40.29
N SER A 14 -28.55 37.37 -40.97
CA SER A 14 -27.31 37.97 -40.50
C SER A 14 -27.29 39.48 -40.80
N ALA A 15 -27.30 40.31 -39.75
CA ALA A 15 -26.98 41.74 -39.87
C ALA A 15 -25.48 41.93 -39.63
N SER A 16 -24.74 42.26 -40.70
CA SER A 16 -23.33 42.59 -40.63
C SER A 16 -23.19 44.08 -40.26
N THR A 17 -22.72 44.34 -39.05
CA THR A 17 -22.20 45.68 -38.65
C THR A 17 -20.69 45.63 -38.64
N SER A 18 -20.10 46.18 -39.72
CA SER A 18 -18.67 46.36 -39.82
C SER A 18 -18.18 47.51 -38.94
N ARG A 19 -17.61 47.18 -37.78
CA ARG A 19 -16.86 48.14 -36.95
C ARG A 19 -15.40 48.16 -37.42
N LYS A 20 -15.00 49.19 -38.14
CA LYS A 20 -13.61 49.51 -38.48
C LYS A 20 -12.81 49.68 -37.19
N ARG A 21 -11.96 48.74 -36.82
CA ARG A 21 -10.90 48.94 -35.83
C ARG A 21 -9.80 49.80 -36.47
N ARG A 22 -9.64 51.04 -36.00
CA ARG A 22 -8.45 51.83 -36.27
C ARG A 22 -7.26 51.18 -35.56
N THR A 23 -6.35 50.61 -36.31
CA THR A 23 -5.04 50.19 -35.82
C THR A 23 -4.19 51.46 -35.64
N HIS A 24 -3.96 51.82 -34.39
CA HIS A 24 -2.98 52.85 -34.04
C HIS A 24 -1.59 52.20 -34.11
N GLN A 25 -0.83 52.56 -35.17
CA GLN A 25 0.59 52.20 -35.23
C GLN A 25 1.35 53.23 -34.36
N PRO A 26 2.13 52.81 -33.35
CA PRO A 26 2.96 53.75 -32.59
C PRO A 26 4.09 54.30 -33.49
N SER A 27 4.28 55.61 -33.50
CA SER A 27 5.30 56.27 -34.27
C SER A 27 6.71 55.98 -33.69
N VAL A 28 7.72 55.95 -34.58
CA VAL A 28 9.13 55.64 -34.30
C VAL A 28 9.80 56.61 -33.28
N ARG A 29 9.09 57.59 -32.74
CA ARG A 29 9.63 58.59 -31.78
C ARG A 29 9.51 58.15 -30.28
N ASP A 30 8.83 57.07 -29.96
CA ASP A 30 8.66 56.63 -28.57
C ASP A 30 9.72 55.63 -28.07
N PHE A 31 10.72 55.31 -28.91
CA PHE A 31 11.82 54.38 -28.53
C PHE A 31 13.01 55.06 -27.83
N GLY A 32 12.87 56.29 -27.36
CA GLY A 32 13.98 57.10 -26.80
C GLY A 32 14.12 57.14 -25.29
N ARG A 33 13.26 56.47 -24.49
CA ARG A 33 13.49 56.35 -23.04
C ARG A 33 14.09 55.00 -22.72
N ARG A 34 15.43 54.94 -22.65
CA ARG A 34 16.11 53.86 -21.95
C ARG A 34 15.63 53.86 -20.51
N VAL A 35 14.78 52.90 -20.16
CA VAL A 35 14.54 52.58 -18.78
C VAL A 35 15.77 51.78 -18.33
N ASP A 36 16.62 52.42 -17.53
CA ASP A 36 17.74 51.76 -16.84
C ASP A 36 17.19 50.77 -15.81
N VAL A 37 16.84 49.59 -16.27
CA VAL A 37 16.33 48.50 -15.42
C VAL A 37 17.47 47.73 -14.73
N TYR A 38 18.75 48.09 -15.01
CA TYR A 38 19.91 47.31 -14.53
C TYR A 38 20.75 47.97 -13.43
N SER A 39 20.29 49.04 -12.77
CA SER A 39 21.08 49.65 -11.71
C SER A 39 20.38 49.68 -10.37
N LYS A 40 20.05 48.50 -9.80
CA LYS A 40 20.01 48.21 -8.35
C LYS A 40 19.81 46.71 -8.10
N PRO A 41 20.87 45.87 -8.02
CA PRO A 41 20.76 44.50 -7.61
C PRO A 41 20.52 44.29 -6.10
N GLU A 42 20.40 45.38 -5.32
CA GLU A 42 20.42 45.30 -3.86
C GLU A 42 19.03 45.22 -3.18
N LYS A 43 17.93 45.24 -3.91
CA LYS A 43 16.59 45.20 -3.28
C LYS A 43 15.77 43.94 -3.47
N TYR A 44 16.27 42.94 -4.18
CA TYR A 44 15.68 41.61 -4.27
C TYR A 44 16.65 40.52 -3.77
N GLY A 45 17.31 40.83 -2.66
CA GLY A 45 17.92 39.82 -1.80
C GLY A 45 16.81 39.01 -1.10
N LEU A 46 15.93 38.38 -1.85
CA LEU A 46 15.28 37.17 -1.44
C LEU A 46 16.41 36.16 -1.34
N MET A 47 17.07 36.15 -0.17
CA MET A 47 17.68 34.92 0.33
C MET A 47 16.52 33.88 0.33
N ALA A 48 16.37 33.17 -0.77
CA ALA A 48 15.79 31.85 -0.74
C ALA A 48 16.63 31.15 0.34
N LYS A 49 16.08 31.00 1.58
CA LYS A 49 16.57 30.01 2.53
C LYS A 49 16.69 28.76 1.68
N GLN A 50 17.90 28.35 1.35
CA GLN A 50 18.13 27.04 0.77
C GLN A 50 17.50 26.08 1.77
N LYS A 51 16.29 25.61 1.43
CA LYS A 51 15.62 24.58 2.20
C LYS A 51 16.61 23.43 2.15
N GLN A 52 17.27 23.14 3.28
CA GLN A 52 18.15 21.98 3.37
C GLN A 52 17.37 20.81 2.81
N ALA A 53 17.96 20.12 1.84
CA ALA A 53 17.30 18.97 1.24
C ALA A 53 16.90 18.00 2.37
N GLU A 54 15.65 17.59 2.39
CA GLU A 54 15.14 16.67 3.40
C GLU A 54 15.84 15.31 3.22
N GLU A 55 16.25 14.70 4.32
CA GLU A 55 16.89 13.40 4.27
C GLU A 55 15.86 12.28 4.09
N CYS A 56 16.31 11.21 3.47
CA CYS A 56 15.55 9.98 3.34
C CYS A 56 16.38 8.76 3.77
N VAL A 57 15.72 7.63 3.96
CA VAL A 57 16.36 6.33 4.20
C VAL A 57 16.03 5.38 3.07
N LEU A 58 16.93 4.43 2.79
CA LEU A 58 16.73 3.37 1.82
C LEU A 58 16.83 2.01 2.52
N TYR A 59 15.80 1.18 2.31
CA TYR A 59 15.83 -0.21 2.71
C TYR A 59 16.10 -1.12 1.51
N VAL A 60 17.05 -2.00 1.69
CA VAL A 60 17.49 -2.99 0.68
C VAL A 60 17.37 -4.38 1.28
N ARG A 61 16.85 -5.34 0.52
CA ARG A 61 16.77 -6.73 0.95
C ARG A 61 17.01 -7.69 -0.21
N VAL A 62 17.84 -8.68 0.05
CA VAL A 62 18.00 -9.85 -0.80
C VAL A 62 17.78 -11.12 0.02
N SER A 63 17.34 -12.19 -0.62
CA SER A 63 17.19 -13.51 0.02
C SER A 63 18.12 -14.50 -0.68
N THR A 64 18.69 -15.43 0.07
CA THR A 64 19.61 -16.46 -0.45
C THR A 64 19.01 -17.29 -1.59
N THR A 65 17.70 -17.52 -1.58
CA THR A 65 16.98 -18.32 -2.59
C THR A 65 16.61 -17.53 -3.85
N ARG A 66 16.46 -16.19 -3.77
CA ARG A 66 15.99 -15.33 -4.88
C ARG A 66 17.08 -14.55 -5.60
N GLN A 67 18.32 -14.59 -5.12
CA GLN A 67 19.45 -13.99 -5.87
C GLN A 67 19.59 -14.57 -7.28
N ALA A 68 19.17 -15.83 -7.46
CA ALA A 68 19.23 -16.52 -8.76
C ALA A 68 18.03 -16.24 -9.69
N GLU A 69 16.86 -15.84 -9.14
CA GLU A 69 15.61 -15.73 -9.91
C GLU A 69 15.27 -14.30 -10.31
N ASP A 70 15.50 -13.29 -9.46
CA ASP A 70 15.06 -11.90 -9.70
C ASP A 70 16.16 -10.98 -10.25
N GLY A 71 17.43 -11.43 -10.32
CA GLY A 71 18.53 -10.73 -11.00
C GLY A 71 18.90 -9.33 -10.46
N VAL A 72 18.30 -8.85 -9.36
CA VAL A 72 18.53 -7.50 -8.85
C VAL A 72 19.45 -7.55 -7.63
N SER A 73 20.70 -7.18 -7.85
CA SER A 73 21.74 -7.10 -6.80
C SER A 73 21.45 -5.98 -5.79
N ILE A 74 22.13 -6.06 -4.63
CA ILE A 74 22.13 -4.99 -3.63
C ILE A 74 22.52 -3.65 -4.28
N ASP A 75 23.61 -3.64 -5.07
CA ASP A 75 24.11 -2.43 -5.72
C ASP A 75 23.09 -1.81 -6.69
N ALA A 76 22.36 -2.65 -7.44
CA ALA A 76 21.33 -2.19 -8.35
C ALA A 76 20.15 -1.57 -7.60
N GLN A 77 19.75 -2.12 -6.45
CA GLN A 77 18.73 -1.54 -5.58
C GLN A 77 19.19 -0.19 -5.01
N ILE A 78 20.43 -0.08 -4.56
CA ILE A 78 21.03 1.15 -4.05
C ILE A 78 21.08 2.22 -5.15
N ALA A 79 21.56 1.87 -6.34
CA ALA A 79 21.62 2.80 -7.48
C ALA A 79 20.22 3.36 -7.84
N LYS A 80 19.20 2.50 -7.87
CA LYS A 80 17.82 2.91 -8.10
C LYS A 80 17.27 3.79 -6.97
N GLY A 81 17.59 3.46 -5.71
CA GLY A 81 17.22 4.28 -4.54
C GLY A 81 17.82 5.68 -4.61
N LYS A 82 19.12 5.79 -4.88
CA LYS A 82 19.84 7.08 -5.04
C LYS A 82 19.24 7.92 -6.18
N ALA A 83 19.00 7.33 -7.34
CA ALA A 83 18.39 8.03 -8.48
C ALA A 83 16.96 8.54 -8.16
N ASN A 84 16.16 7.76 -7.41
CA ASN A 84 14.82 8.21 -7.00
C ASN A 84 14.86 9.31 -5.94
N ALA A 85 15.78 9.25 -4.99
CA ALA A 85 15.99 10.30 -3.99
C ALA A 85 16.39 11.62 -4.67
N GLU A 86 17.35 11.57 -5.59
CA GLU A 86 17.79 12.72 -6.39
C GLU A 86 16.65 13.32 -7.22
N PHE A 87 15.87 12.49 -7.91
CA PHE A 87 14.70 12.93 -8.67
C PHE A 87 13.67 13.69 -7.83
N ARG A 88 13.57 13.36 -6.53
CA ARG A 88 12.65 14.01 -5.57
C ARG A 88 13.31 15.15 -4.79
N ASN A 89 14.57 15.50 -5.11
CA ASN A 89 15.37 16.49 -4.37
C ASN A 89 15.52 16.14 -2.88
N LEU A 90 15.65 14.83 -2.56
CA LEU A 90 15.93 14.32 -1.23
C LEU A 90 17.39 13.89 -1.13
N LEU A 91 17.96 14.00 0.06
CA LEU A 91 19.33 13.58 0.35
C LEU A 91 19.31 12.14 0.89
N LEU A 92 20.08 11.24 0.26
CA LEU A 92 20.29 9.87 0.73
C LEU A 92 21.77 9.63 1.04
N PRO A 93 22.24 9.94 2.26
CA PRO A 93 23.57 9.61 2.72
C PRO A 93 23.78 8.08 2.78
N ASP A 94 25.01 7.62 2.65
CA ASP A 94 25.32 6.18 2.69
C ASP A 94 24.99 5.55 4.06
N GLU A 95 25.08 6.29 5.16
CA GLU A 95 24.67 5.87 6.50
C GLU A 95 23.14 5.67 6.66
N ASN A 96 22.36 6.21 5.73
CA ASN A 96 20.91 6.06 5.70
C ASN A 96 20.45 4.84 4.86
N ILE A 97 21.37 3.96 4.47
CA ILE A 97 21.10 2.74 3.71
C ILE A 97 21.11 1.53 4.65
N PHE A 98 20.00 0.83 4.74
CA PHE A 98 19.79 -0.33 5.62
C PHE A 98 19.62 -1.60 4.79
N ILE A 99 20.50 -2.59 5.02
CA ILE A 99 20.62 -3.78 4.18
C ILE A 99 20.37 -5.04 5.02
N ASP A 100 19.34 -5.81 4.65
CA ASP A 100 19.09 -7.17 5.14
C ASP A 100 19.53 -8.18 4.06
N ASP A 101 20.77 -8.65 4.14
CA ASP A 101 21.28 -9.68 3.26
C ASP A 101 20.91 -11.09 3.76
N GLY A 102 20.40 -11.94 2.87
CA GLY A 102 20.02 -13.31 3.20
C GLY A 102 18.71 -13.44 4.01
N VAL A 103 18.00 -12.35 4.27
CA VAL A 103 16.77 -12.37 5.08
C VAL A 103 15.53 -12.64 4.24
N SER A 104 14.74 -13.64 4.65
CA SER A 104 13.49 -14.02 3.96
C SER A 104 12.40 -12.94 4.12
N ALA A 105 11.63 -12.70 3.04
CA ALA A 105 10.43 -11.86 3.09
C ALA A 105 9.35 -12.38 4.05
N LYS A 106 9.37 -13.68 4.41
CA LYS A 106 8.42 -14.28 5.38
C LYS A 106 8.57 -13.72 6.79
N VAL A 107 9.76 -13.19 7.14
CA VAL A 107 9.99 -12.50 8.42
C VAL A 107 9.28 -11.16 8.38
N PRO A 108 8.45 -10.80 9.39
CA PRO A 108 7.81 -9.49 9.47
C PRO A 108 8.82 -8.36 9.38
N LEU A 109 8.46 -7.23 8.74
CA LEU A 109 9.39 -6.13 8.46
C LEU A 109 10.19 -5.71 9.72
N TRP A 110 9.50 -5.35 10.78
CA TRP A 110 10.14 -4.83 11.99
C TRP A 110 10.84 -5.89 12.86
N SER A 111 10.77 -7.17 12.48
CA SER A 111 11.54 -8.25 13.10
C SER A 111 12.88 -8.50 12.38
N ARG A 112 13.11 -7.88 11.21
CA ARG A 112 14.36 -7.98 10.46
C ARG A 112 15.41 -7.04 11.06
N PRO A 113 16.69 -7.45 11.17
CA PRO A 113 17.73 -6.69 11.84
C PRO A 113 17.89 -5.26 11.32
N ALA A 114 18.11 -5.10 9.99
CA ALA A 114 18.32 -3.79 9.40
C ALA A 114 17.04 -2.95 9.36
N ALA A 115 15.87 -3.54 9.09
CA ALA A 115 14.59 -2.83 9.13
C ALA A 115 14.27 -2.28 10.53
N LYS A 116 14.56 -3.03 11.59
CA LYS A 116 14.41 -2.58 12.98
C LYS A 116 15.31 -1.37 13.28
N GLN A 117 16.57 -1.43 12.84
CA GLN A 117 17.51 -0.31 12.97
C GLN A 117 17.03 0.90 12.18
N MET A 118 16.59 0.71 10.92
CA MET A 118 16.02 1.76 10.08
C MET A 118 14.84 2.46 10.78
N LYS A 119 13.88 1.71 11.33
CA LYS A 119 12.74 2.28 12.06
C LYS A 119 13.19 3.18 13.20
N ALA A 120 14.08 2.67 14.06
CA ALA A 120 14.60 3.43 15.20
C ALA A 120 15.34 4.70 14.75
N PHE A 121 16.15 4.59 13.69
CA PHE A 121 16.91 5.70 13.10
C PHE A 121 15.96 6.74 12.50
N THR A 122 14.99 6.33 11.68
CA THR A 122 14.02 7.19 11.02
C THR A 122 13.22 8.02 12.03
N LEU A 123 12.74 7.39 13.11
CA LEU A 123 12.00 8.07 14.17
C LEU A 123 12.90 9.04 14.96
N LYS A 124 14.14 8.63 15.30
CA LYS A 124 15.09 9.47 16.05
C LYS A 124 15.48 10.71 15.24
N GLN A 125 15.77 10.55 13.96
CA GLN A 125 16.17 11.65 13.07
C GLN A 125 14.99 12.43 12.48
N LYS A 126 13.76 12.01 12.75
CA LYS A 126 12.51 12.61 12.22
C LYS A 126 12.48 12.62 10.68
N ILE A 127 13.05 11.60 10.05
CA ILE A 127 13.04 11.43 8.59
C ILE A 127 11.61 11.07 8.14
N LYS A 128 11.18 11.66 7.02
CA LYS A 128 9.80 11.52 6.52
C LYS A 128 9.66 10.59 5.31
N HIS A 129 10.76 10.12 4.75
CA HIS A 129 10.77 9.41 3.49
C HIS A 129 11.56 8.11 3.61
N ILE A 130 10.87 6.97 3.41
CA ILE A 130 11.46 5.63 3.33
C ILE A 130 11.38 5.17 1.88
N PHE A 131 12.52 4.82 1.30
CA PHE A 131 12.60 4.22 -0.03
C PHE A 131 12.82 2.72 0.08
N ALA A 132 12.22 1.97 -0.85
CA ALA A 132 12.51 0.57 -1.09
C ALA A 132 12.43 0.28 -2.60
N TYR A 133 13.16 -0.75 -3.05
CA TYR A 133 13.18 -1.08 -4.46
C TYR A 133 11.77 -1.45 -4.97
N ARG A 134 11.10 -2.41 -4.31
CA ARG A 134 9.76 -2.89 -4.65
C ARG A 134 8.99 -3.30 -3.39
N MET A 135 7.67 -3.41 -3.52
CA MET A 135 6.80 -3.80 -2.41
C MET A 135 7.18 -5.15 -1.79
N ASP A 136 7.55 -6.14 -2.60
CA ASP A 136 7.94 -7.49 -2.15
C ASP A 136 9.30 -7.51 -1.40
N ARG A 137 10.09 -6.46 -1.46
CA ARG A 137 11.29 -6.28 -0.64
C ARG A 137 10.94 -5.85 0.78
N LEU A 138 9.92 -5.03 0.94
CA LEU A 138 9.47 -4.56 2.25
C LEU A 138 8.49 -5.54 2.91
N PHE A 139 7.45 -5.94 2.21
CA PHE A 139 6.30 -6.64 2.78
C PHE A 139 6.22 -8.10 2.35
N ARG A 140 5.67 -8.94 3.24
CA ARG A 140 5.38 -10.35 2.95
C ARG A 140 3.98 -10.56 2.36
N SER A 141 3.06 -9.63 2.61
CA SER A 141 1.67 -9.67 2.17
C SER A 141 1.09 -8.27 2.12
N THR A 142 -0.06 -8.13 1.47
CA THR A 142 -0.83 -6.90 1.43
C THR A 142 -1.25 -6.42 2.80
N ILE A 143 -1.62 -7.34 3.71
CA ILE A 143 -2.01 -7.03 5.08
C ILE A 143 -0.83 -6.44 5.87
N ASP A 144 0.37 -7.01 5.71
CA ASP A 144 1.60 -6.51 6.32
C ASP A 144 1.95 -5.10 5.80
N CYS A 145 1.73 -4.86 4.50
CA CYS A 145 1.87 -3.53 3.90
C CYS A 145 0.93 -2.51 4.53
N LEU A 146 -0.36 -2.84 4.63
CA LEU A 146 -1.37 -1.94 5.19
C LEU A 146 -1.06 -1.55 6.63
N ALA A 147 -0.84 -2.55 7.49
CA ALA A 147 -0.54 -2.30 8.91
C ALA A 147 0.72 -1.43 9.07
N THR A 148 1.75 -1.67 8.23
CA THR A 148 2.97 -0.87 8.28
C THR A 148 2.77 0.55 7.78
N VAL A 149 1.99 0.74 6.71
CA VAL A 149 1.70 2.08 6.16
C VAL A 149 0.87 2.89 7.14
N GLU A 150 -0.17 2.30 7.76
CA GLU A 150 -0.97 2.96 8.79
C GLU A 150 -0.10 3.39 9.98
N GLU A 151 0.76 2.49 10.47
CA GLU A 151 1.69 2.80 11.54
C GLU A 151 2.63 3.96 11.20
N LEU A 152 3.19 3.99 9.99
CA LEU A 152 4.11 5.03 9.55
C LEU A 152 3.42 6.37 9.27
N ASP A 153 2.16 6.33 8.83
CA ASP A 153 1.35 7.53 8.56
C ASP A 153 1.07 8.31 9.86
N GLU A 154 0.92 7.63 11.01
CA GLU A 154 0.82 8.27 12.33
C GLU A 154 2.02 9.18 12.64
N PHE A 155 3.19 8.84 12.12
CA PHE A 155 4.43 9.64 12.25
C PHE A 155 4.66 10.58 11.05
N GLY A 156 3.74 10.59 10.07
CA GLY A 156 3.86 11.34 8.83
C GLY A 156 5.03 10.87 7.97
N ILE A 157 5.33 9.56 7.96
CA ILE A 157 6.41 8.94 7.19
C ILE A 157 5.82 8.27 5.94
N GLY A 158 6.23 8.75 4.77
CA GLY A 158 5.83 8.20 3.48
C GLY A 158 6.75 7.09 2.99
N ILE A 159 6.18 6.08 2.33
CA ILE A 159 6.93 5.01 1.66
C ILE A 159 6.92 5.24 0.15
N HIS A 160 8.08 5.11 -0.45
CA HIS A 160 8.31 5.28 -1.88
C HIS A 160 8.94 4.02 -2.48
N PHE A 161 8.32 3.46 -3.51
CA PHE A 161 8.90 2.36 -4.26
C PHE A 161 9.60 2.87 -5.50
N CYS A 162 10.86 2.43 -5.69
CA CYS A 162 11.68 2.82 -6.84
C CYS A 162 11.21 2.16 -8.13
N GLU A 163 10.56 0.99 -8.02
CA GLU A 163 10.05 0.24 -9.16
C GLU A 163 8.70 -0.43 -8.80
N SER A 164 7.65 -0.03 -9.52
CA SER A 164 6.31 -0.62 -9.45
C SER A 164 5.80 -0.72 -10.87
N GLY A 165 6.10 -1.85 -11.55
CA GLY A 165 5.73 -2.01 -12.96
C GLY A 165 6.38 -0.98 -13.89
N GLY A 166 7.59 -0.51 -13.54
CA GLY A 166 8.36 0.48 -14.30
C GLY A 166 8.13 1.95 -13.92
N GLN A 167 7.24 2.22 -12.96
CA GLN A 167 6.97 3.58 -12.48
C GLN A 167 7.22 3.69 -10.96
N PRO A 168 7.83 4.80 -10.48
CA PRO A 168 7.93 5.06 -9.05
C PRO A 168 6.53 5.22 -8.42
N LEU A 169 6.27 4.51 -7.34
CA LEU A 169 5.03 4.60 -6.59
C LEU A 169 5.27 5.28 -5.24
N ASP A 170 4.46 6.30 -4.97
CA ASP A 170 4.44 7.04 -3.71
C ASP A 170 3.15 6.72 -2.95
N LEU A 171 3.26 6.00 -1.85
CA LEU A 171 2.10 5.62 -1.04
C LEU A 171 1.51 6.78 -0.23
N SER A 172 2.25 7.87 -0.06
CA SER A 172 1.75 9.10 0.60
C SER A 172 0.88 9.95 -0.34
N SER A 173 0.93 9.69 -1.65
CA SER A 173 0.12 10.40 -2.65
C SER A 173 -1.35 9.99 -2.62
N ALA A 174 -2.24 10.77 -3.24
CA ALA A 174 -3.66 10.42 -3.38
C ALA A 174 -3.86 9.09 -4.14
N VAL A 175 -3.07 8.84 -5.18
CA VAL A 175 -3.05 7.58 -5.94
C VAL A 175 -2.54 6.44 -5.07
N GLY A 176 -1.49 6.66 -4.29
CA GLY A 176 -0.96 5.69 -3.33
C GLY A 176 -2.00 5.30 -2.28
N ARG A 177 -2.69 6.26 -1.67
CA ARG A 177 -3.78 5.99 -0.71
C ARG A 177 -4.93 5.21 -1.34
N MET A 178 -5.33 5.54 -2.57
CA MET A 178 -6.32 4.75 -3.32
C MET A 178 -5.86 3.31 -3.52
N LEU A 179 -4.59 3.10 -3.90
CA LEU A 179 -4.03 1.77 -4.08
C LEU A 179 -4.04 0.99 -2.76
N ILE A 180 -3.61 1.59 -1.64
CA ILE A 180 -3.66 0.98 -0.31
C ILE A 180 -5.10 0.54 0.02
N THR A 181 -6.09 1.40 -0.23
CA THR A 181 -7.50 1.08 0.03
C THR A 181 -7.97 -0.13 -0.79
N ILE A 182 -7.60 -0.19 -2.06
CA ILE A 182 -7.91 -1.34 -2.93
C ILE A 182 -7.24 -2.62 -2.41
N LEU A 183 -5.96 -2.53 -2.05
CA LEU A 183 -5.21 -3.66 -1.49
C LEU A 183 -5.81 -4.13 -0.16
N ALA A 184 -6.30 -3.21 0.69
CA ALA A 184 -7.03 -3.54 1.93
C ALA A 184 -8.27 -4.37 1.64
N ALA A 185 -9.09 -3.91 0.70
CA ALA A 185 -10.31 -4.61 0.31
C ALA A 185 -10.01 -6.02 -0.24
N PHE A 186 -8.95 -6.18 -1.04
CA PHE A 186 -8.51 -7.51 -1.50
C PHE A 186 -8.06 -8.41 -0.36
N GLY A 187 -7.29 -7.88 0.61
CA GLY A 187 -6.85 -8.64 1.78
C GLY A 187 -8.01 -9.08 2.68
N GLU A 188 -9.05 -8.27 2.80
CA GLU A 188 -10.29 -8.63 3.51
C GLU A 188 -11.07 -9.71 2.74
N MET A 189 -11.22 -9.54 1.43
CA MET A 189 -11.87 -10.53 0.57
C MET A 189 -11.17 -11.89 0.66
N GLU A 190 -9.85 -11.94 0.60
CA GLU A 190 -9.07 -13.18 0.71
C GLU A 190 -9.31 -13.88 2.05
N ARG A 191 -9.30 -13.15 3.18
CA ARG A 191 -9.62 -13.70 4.51
C ARG A 191 -11.03 -14.27 4.56
N ASN A 192 -12.00 -13.57 3.98
CA ASN A 192 -13.39 -14.03 3.94
C ASN A 192 -13.54 -15.31 3.13
N LEU A 193 -12.88 -15.42 1.96
CA LEU A 193 -12.87 -16.62 1.13
C LEU A 193 -12.21 -17.81 1.84
N ILE A 194 -11.10 -17.60 2.56
CA ILE A 194 -10.47 -18.66 3.36
C ILE A 194 -11.41 -19.14 4.47
N SER A 195 -12.05 -18.21 5.18
CA SER A 195 -13.01 -18.52 6.24
C SER A 195 -14.21 -19.32 5.70
N GLU A 196 -14.75 -18.91 4.57
CA GLU A 196 -15.86 -19.59 3.91
C GLU A 196 -15.47 -21.01 3.47
N ARG A 197 -14.33 -21.18 2.82
CA ARG A 197 -13.80 -22.51 2.43
C ARG A 197 -13.61 -23.41 3.64
N THR A 198 -13.03 -22.86 4.72
CA THR A 198 -12.85 -23.63 5.98
C THR A 198 -14.18 -24.03 6.56
N ARG A 199 -15.18 -23.14 6.60
CA ARG A 199 -16.54 -23.45 7.08
C ARG A 199 -17.19 -24.56 6.24
N MET A 200 -17.10 -24.46 4.92
CA MET A 200 -17.66 -25.50 4.02
C MET A 200 -16.96 -26.85 4.23
N ALA A 201 -15.64 -26.87 4.36
CA ALA A 201 -14.89 -28.10 4.62
C ALA A 201 -15.26 -28.71 5.97
N LEU A 202 -15.37 -27.92 7.04
CA LEU A 202 -15.81 -28.40 8.35
C LEU A 202 -17.26 -28.89 8.34
N GLN A 203 -18.14 -28.22 7.61
CA GLN A 203 -19.52 -28.65 7.46
C GLN A 203 -19.59 -29.99 6.72
N HIS A 204 -18.85 -30.17 5.64
CA HIS A 204 -18.76 -31.42 4.91
C HIS A 204 -18.26 -32.57 5.81
N LEU A 205 -17.25 -32.35 6.64
CA LEU A 205 -16.75 -33.35 7.60
C LEU A 205 -17.82 -33.70 8.63
N LYS A 206 -18.59 -32.72 9.13
CA LYS A 206 -19.72 -32.97 10.04
C LYS A 206 -20.81 -33.83 9.37
N ASP A 207 -21.20 -33.47 8.16
CA ASP A 207 -22.27 -34.15 7.41
C ASP A 207 -21.88 -35.59 7.04
N THR A 208 -20.60 -35.84 6.84
CA THR A 208 -20.03 -37.17 6.55
C THR A 208 -19.66 -37.97 7.81
N GLY A 209 -19.87 -37.43 9.02
CA GLY A 209 -19.54 -38.09 10.28
C GLY A 209 -18.05 -38.21 10.56
N LYS A 210 -17.19 -37.51 9.81
CA LYS A 210 -15.74 -37.55 9.98
C LYS A 210 -15.28 -36.65 11.10
N ARG A 211 -14.11 -36.96 11.66
CA ARG A 211 -13.46 -36.14 12.67
C ARG A 211 -13.12 -34.75 12.08
N PHE A 212 -13.53 -33.68 12.77
CA PHE A 212 -13.29 -32.28 12.36
C PHE A 212 -12.74 -31.39 13.49
N THR A 213 -12.50 -31.98 14.67
CA THR A 213 -12.01 -31.27 15.85
C THR A 213 -11.06 -32.17 16.65
N TYR A 214 -10.55 -31.67 17.78
CA TYR A 214 -9.79 -32.46 18.73
C TYR A 214 -10.64 -33.65 19.26
N ASP A 215 -9.99 -34.57 19.95
CA ASP A 215 -10.65 -35.76 20.50
C ASP A 215 -11.86 -35.34 21.34
N LYS A 216 -13.01 -35.82 20.93
CA LYS A 216 -14.28 -35.51 21.58
C LYS A 216 -14.61 -36.64 22.54
N TYR A 217 -14.67 -36.35 23.83
CA TYR A 217 -15.03 -37.31 24.84
C TYR A 217 -16.34 -38.04 24.47
N GLY A 218 -16.35 -39.35 24.58
CA GLY A 218 -17.46 -40.20 24.14
C GLY A 218 -17.33 -40.74 22.71
N TRP A 219 -16.27 -40.41 21.97
CA TRP A 219 -16.09 -40.81 20.60
C TRP A 219 -14.62 -41.15 20.32
N ASP A 220 -14.39 -42.32 19.72
CA ASP A 220 -13.12 -42.75 19.16
C ASP A 220 -13.07 -42.41 17.65
N VAL A 221 -11.91 -42.56 17.04
CA VAL A 221 -11.69 -42.34 15.61
C VAL A 221 -11.21 -43.67 15.02
N ASP A 222 -11.90 -44.16 13.98
CA ASP A 222 -11.48 -45.33 13.24
C ASP A 222 -10.35 -45.06 12.24
N GLU A 223 -9.86 -46.11 11.56
CA GLU A 223 -8.78 -46.01 10.56
C GLU A 223 -9.15 -45.10 9.36
N ASP A 224 -10.44 -44.96 9.06
CA ASP A 224 -10.99 -44.12 7.99
C ASP A 224 -11.30 -42.69 8.44
N ASN A 225 -10.89 -42.34 9.66
CA ASN A 225 -11.13 -41.03 10.29
C ASN A 225 -12.63 -40.72 10.56
N ASN A 226 -13.46 -41.74 10.74
CA ASN A 226 -14.86 -41.56 11.15
C ASN A 226 -14.96 -41.57 12.68
N LEU A 227 -15.95 -40.85 13.21
CA LEU A 227 -16.27 -40.85 14.64
C LEU A 227 -17.09 -42.07 14.99
N VAL A 228 -16.55 -42.93 15.87
CA VAL A 228 -17.20 -44.14 16.42
C VAL A 228 -17.49 -43.91 17.90
N LYS A 229 -18.67 -44.32 18.39
CA LYS A 229 -19.02 -44.16 19.79
C LYS A 229 -18.10 -45.01 20.68
N ASN A 230 -17.49 -44.38 21.70
CA ASN A 230 -16.81 -45.08 22.80
C ASN A 230 -17.85 -45.42 23.88
N GLU A 231 -18.24 -46.69 23.96
CA GLU A 231 -19.32 -47.13 24.85
C GLU A 231 -19.07 -46.79 26.33
N LYS A 232 -17.82 -46.88 26.80
CA LYS A 232 -17.46 -46.56 28.19
C LYS A 232 -17.65 -45.08 28.49
N GLU A 233 -17.20 -44.25 27.57
CA GLU A 233 -17.28 -42.78 27.75
C GLU A 233 -18.72 -42.26 27.53
N GLN A 234 -19.46 -42.89 26.59
CA GLN A 234 -20.89 -42.60 26.40
C GLN A 234 -21.72 -42.90 27.64
N TYR A 235 -21.41 -44.04 28.33
CA TYR A 235 -22.04 -44.35 29.60
C TYR A 235 -21.84 -43.23 30.65
N TRP A 236 -20.62 -42.71 30.77
CA TRP A 236 -20.34 -41.60 31.71
C TRP A 236 -21.00 -40.29 31.29
N ILE A 237 -21.09 -40.01 29.97
CA ILE A 237 -21.85 -38.85 29.49
C ILE A 237 -23.32 -38.95 29.89
N GLU A 238 -23.92 -40.09 29.71
CA GLU A 238 -25.33 -40.32 30.05
C GLU A 238 -25.55 -40.24 31.56
N TYR A 239 -24.67 -40.87 32.34
CA TYR A 239 -24.70 -40.77 33.81
C TYR A 239 -24.59 -39.30 34.27
N MET A 240 -23.68 -38.51 33.71
CA MET A 240 -23.53 -37.11 34.04
C MET A 240 -24.77 -36.28 33.66
N LYS A 241 -25.41 -36.57 32.52
CA LYS A 241 -26.64 -35.90 32.09
C LYS A 241 -27.79 -36.18 33.08
N VAL A 242 -27.98 -37.44 33.48
CA VAL A 242 -29.02 -37.80 34.45
C VAL A 242 -28.79 -37.07 35.76
N ARG A 243 -27.57 -37.14 36.30
CA ARG A 243 -27.22 -36.45 37.55
C ARG A 243 -27.37 -34.93 37.50
N TYR A 244 -27.00 -34.35 36.34
CA TYR A 244 -27.19 -32.88 36.12
C TYR A 244 -28.66 -32.48 36.20
N HIS A 245 -29.56 -33.33 35.66
CA HIS A 245 -30.99 -33.04 35.67
C HIS A 245 -31.67 -33.40 37.01
N GLU A 246 -31.17 -34.40 37.75
CA GLU A 246 -31.73 -34.80 39.03
C GLU A 246 -31.27 -33.95 40.20
N ASP A 247 -30.02 -33.51 40.20
CA ASP A 247 -29.40 -32.84 41.35
C ASP A 247 -29.38 -31.31 41.22
N ASP A 248 -29.96 -30.76 40.16
CA ASP A 248 -30.01 -29.30 39.87
C ASP A 248 -28.63 -28.58 40.00
N ILE A 249 -27.56 -29.33 39.64
CA ILE A 249 -26.18 -28.85 39.74
C ILE A 249 -25.88 -27.95 38.57
N SER A 250 -25.71 -26.66 38.82
CA SER A 250 -25.16 -25.70 37.86
C SER A 250 -23.65 -25.92 37.73
N ILE A 251 -23.13 -26.02 36.50
CA ILE A 251 -21.69 -26.07 36.18
C ILE A 251 -21.18 -24.65 36.08
#